data_81e22c68def17933053288ecb52b24c4
#
_entry.id   81e22c68def17933053288ecb52b24c4
#
_cell.length_a   1.000
_cell.length_b   1.000
_cell.length_c   1.000
_cell.angle_alpha   90.00
_cell.angle_beta   90.00
_cell.angle_gamma   90.00
#
_symmetry.space_group_name_H-M   'P 1'
#
loop_
_entity.id
_entity.type
_entity.pdbx_description
1 polymer ?
#
loop_
_entity_poly.entity_id
_entity_poly.type
_entity_poly.pdbx_seq_one_letter_code
_entity_poly.pdbx_strand_id
1 'polypeptide(L)'
;MRFEEKLKKYGHQQMWQEYCGFVDMSLADYMYTPRRLMEEQLTMWCESGLGRQLLHGAKPRTIEELQRMLPLTSYADYADVLLPKRTEMLCAEPAIWIQTTWEGGLRPIKLAPYTRSMLDTYRHNLMSTMMMATAKKKGDFEFRGNERILYGGAPLPYMTGLVPSLFDEDVKCT
;
A
#
# COMPACT_ATOMS: atom_id res chain seq x y z
N MET A 1 6.50 18.97 -1.62
CA MET A 1 7.13 19.61 -0.43
C MET A 1 7.70 18.50 0.41
N ARG A 2 8.99 18.56 0.73
CA ARG A 2 9.69 17.53 1.53
C ARG A 2 9.21 17.54 2.98
N PHE A 3 9.41 16.44 3.68
CA PHE A 3 9.02 16.29 5.08
C PHE A 3 9.59 17.41 5.97
N GLU A 4 10.88 17.74 5.82
CA GLU A 4 11.54 18.82 6.57
C GLU A 4 10.85 20.20 6.35
N GLU A 5 10.45 20.48 5.12
CA GLU A 5 9.75 21.72 4.78
C GLU A 5 8.34 21.76 5.36
N LYS A 6 7.63 20.62 5.31
CA LYS A 6 6.32 20.48 5.96
C LYS A 6 6.43 20.67 7.47
N LEU A 7 7.43 20.03 8.11
CA LEU A 7 7.64 20.14 9.55
C LEU A 7 7.92 21.59 9.98
N LYS A 8 8.75 22.32 9.23
CA LYS A 8 9.01 23.75 9.48
C LYS A 8 7.76 24.60 9.32
N LYS A 9 6.91 24.27 8.34
CA LYS A 9 5.71 25.06 8.02
C LYS A 9 4.56 24.80 8.97
N TYR A 10 4.31 23.52 9.32
CA TYR A 10 3.10 23.09 10.01
C TYR A 10 3.34 22.71 11.48
N GLY A 11 4.59 22.43 11.85
CA GLY A 11 4.94 22.04 13.22
C GLY A 11 4.58 20.58 13.56
N HIS A 12 5.07 20.12 14.72
CA HIS A 12 5.00 18.72 15.14
C HIS A 12 3.56 18.21 15.30
N GLN A 13 2.66 19.00 15.89
CA GLN A 13 1.29 18.55 16.15
C GLN A 13 0.51 18.30 14.86
N GLN A 14 0.63 19.18 13.88
CA GLN A 14 -0.07 19.01 12.60
C GLN A 14 0.53 17.86 11.80
N MET A 15 1.87 17.71 11.80
CA MET A 15 2.54 16.55 11.17
C MET A 15 2.11 15.24 11.84
N TRP A 16 2.03 15.22 13.17
CA TRP A 16 1.52 14.04 13.88
C TRP A 16 0.09 13.69 13.44
N GLN A 17 -0.79 14.69 13.40
CA GLN A 17 -2.17 14.47 12.98
C GLN A 17 -2.26 13.96 11.53
N GLU A 18 -1.43 14.48 10.62
CA GLU A 18 -1.41 14.06 9.22
C GLU A 18 -0.94 12.60 9.07
N TYR A 19 0.15 12.22 9.74
CA TYR A 19 0.81 10.92 9.52
C TYR A 19 0.45 9.85 10.54
N CYS A 20 0.12 10.23 11.77
CA CYS A 20 -0.10 9.31 12.89
C CYS A 20 -1.47 9.49 13.56
N GLY A 21 -2.34 10.38 13.03
CA GLY A 21 -3.65 10.67 13.62
C GLY A 21 -4.57 9.45 13.75
N PHE A 22 -4.31 8.40 12.97
CA PHE A 22 -5.06 7.14 13.07
C PHE A 22 -4.97 6.47 14.45
N VAL A 23 -3.92 6.72 15.24
CA VAL A 23 -3.79 6.18 16.59
C VAL A 23 -4.80 6.79 17.59
N ASP A 24 -5.44 7.90 17.22
CA ASP A 24 -6.43 8.59 17.99
C ASP A 24 -7.87 8.29 17.59
N MET A 25 -8.04 7.50 16.51
CA MET A 25 -9.35 7.09 16.03
C MET A 25 -10.04 6.17 17.05
N SER A 26 -11.34 6.32 17.18
CA SER A 26 -12.13 5.30 17.88
C SER A 26 -12.06 3.97 17.11
N LEU A 27 -12.30 2.84 17.80
CA LEU A 27 -12.36 1.55 17.11
C LEU A 27 -13.46 1.54 16.03
N ALA A 28 -14.56 2.23 16.26
CA ALA A 28 -15.65 2.33 15.28
C ALA A 28 -15.21 3.06 14.01
N ASP A 29 -14.54 4.21 14.15
CA ASP A 29 -14.02 4.97 13.01
C ASP A 29 -12.91 4.20 12.27
N TYR A 30 -12.03 3.52 13.03
CA TYR A 30 -10.99 2.67 12.46
C TYR A 30 -11.59 1.52 11.64
N MET A 31 -12.64 0.85 12.13
CA MET A 31 -13.31 -0.23 11.41
C MET A 31 -14.16 0.26 10.23
N TYR A 32 -14.71 1.48 10.33
CA TYR A 32 -15.49 2.10 9.26
C TYR A 32 -14.64 2.36 8.01
N THR A 33 -13.40 2.83 8.18
CA THR A 33 -12.53 3.22 7.05
C THR A 33 -12.23 2.07 6.09
N PRO A 34 -11.75 0.88 6.54
CA PRO A 34 -11.53 -0.25 5.63
C PRO A 34 -12.81 -0.70 4.93
N ARG A 35 -13.95 -0.71 5.65
CA ARG A 35 -15.23 -1.10 5.07
C ARG A 35 -15.62 -0.16 3.93
N ARG A 36 -15.58 1.15 4.16
CA ARG A 36 -15.85 2.16 3.12
C ARG A 36 -14.93 1.99 1.91
N LEU A 37 -13.62 1.82 2.14
CA LEU A 37 -12.66 1.62 1.06
C LEU A 37 -12.93 0.33 0.27
N MET A 38 -13.32 -0.74 0.94
CA MET A 38 -13.71 -1.99 0.26
C MET A 38 -14.97 -1.80 -0.58
N GLU A 39 -15.97 -1.09 -0.07
CA GLU A 39 -17.21 -0.79 -0.81
C GLU A 39 -16.93 0.07 -2.04
N GLU A 40 -16.10 1.10 -1.93
CA GLU A 40 -15.66 1.94 -3.05
C GLU A 40 -14.93 1.13 -4.14
N GLN A 41 -14.09 0.19 -3.73
CA GLN A 41 -13.30 -0.63 -4.65
C GLN A 41 -14.06 -1.81 -5.25
N LEU A 42 -15.14 -2.25 -4.62
CA LEU A 42 -15.89 -3.42 -5.02
C LEU A 42 -16.37 -3.34 -6.48
N THR A 43 -16.94 -2.21 -6.87
CA THR A 43 -17.43 -2.00 -8.24
C THR A 43 -16.29 -2.05 -9.25
N MET A 44 -15.21 -1.31 -9.02
CA MET A 44 -14.06 -1.28 -9.92
C MET A 44 -13.44 -2.67 -10.08
N TRP A 45 -13.32 -3.41 -8.97
CA TRP A 45 -12.74 -4.74 -9.00
C TRP A 45 -13.63 -5.73 -9.74
N CYS A 46 -14.94 -5.75 -9.46
CA CYS A 46 -15.90 -6.63 -10.14
C CYS A 46 -16.01 -6.34 -11.65
N GLU A 47 -15.78 -5.11 -12.08
CA GLU A 47 -15.79 -4.72 -13.47
C GLU A 47 -14.48 -4.99 -14.21
N SER A 48 -13.38 -5.27 -13.49
CA SER A 48 -12.11 -5.66 -14.08
C SER A 48 -12.21 -7.02 -14.78
N GLY A 49 -11.30 -7.28 -15.70
CA GLY A 49 -11.18 -8.58 -16.37
C GLY A 49 -10.94 -9.71 -15.38
N LEU A 50 -10.01 -9.49 -14.44
CA LEU A 50 -9.67 -10.46 -13.40
C LEU A 50 -10.84 -10.69 -12.43
N GLY A 51 -11.52 -9.64 -11.99
CA GLY A 51 -12.69 -9.77 -11.11
C GLY A 51 -13.81 -10.58 -11.78
N ARG A 52 -14.13 -10.29 -13.04
CA ARG A 52 -15.11 -11.08 -13.81
C ARG A 52 -14.72 -12.54 -13.97
N GLN A 53 -13.43 -12.82 -14.17
CA GLN A 53 -12.93 -14.18 -14.27
C GLN A 53 -13.11 -14.93 -12.94
N LEU A 54 -12.71 -14.36 -11.82
CA LEU A 54 -12.78 -14.99 -10.50
C LEU A 54 -14.22 -15.15 -9.98
N LEU A 55 -15.10 -14.23 -10.33
CA LEU A 55 -16.51 -14.26 -9.97
C LEU A 55 -17.40 -15.02 -10.98
N HIS A 56 -16.80 -15.58 -12.03
CA HIS A 56 -17.56 -16.24 -13.10
C HIS A 56 -18.71 -15.37 -13.66
N GLY A 57 -18.47 -14.05 -13.72
CA GLY A 57 -19.43 -13.06 -14.20
C GLY A 57 -20.47 -12.60 -13.18
N ALA A 58 -20.46 -13.13 -11.95
CA ALA A 58 -21.31 -12.62 -10.88
C ALA A 58 -20.93 -11.17 -10.50
N LYS A 59 -21.91 -10.39 -10.06
CA LYS A 59 -21.72 -8.97 -9.70
C LYS A 59 -22.25 -8.72 -8.28
N PRO A 60 -21.46 -9.04 -7.24
CA PRO A 60 -21.83 -8.72 -5.88
C PRO A 60 -21.95 -7.21 -5.70
N ARG A 61 -22.94 -6.78 -4.92
CA ARG A 61 -23.22 -5.38 -4.61
C ARG A 61 -22.78 -4.98 -3.21
N THR A 62 -22.49 -5.96 -2.36
CA THR A 62 -22.02 -5.75 -0.99
C THR A 62 -20.79 -6.61 -0.71
N ILE A 63 -20.08 -6.26 0.34
CA ILE A 63 -18.90 -7.04 0.80
C ILE A 63 -19.35 -8.44 1.22
N GLU A 64 -20.50 -8.57 1.89
CA GLU A 64 -21.05 -9.84 2.34
C GLU A 64 -21.44 -10.75 1.17
N GLU A 65 -21.94 -10.16 0.07
CA GLU A 65 -22.19 -10.90 -1.17
C GLU A 65 -20.88 -11.36 -1.80
N LEU A 66 -19.87 -10.47 -1.88
CA LEU A 66 -18.56 -10.81 -2.39
C LEU A 66 -17.95 -11.99 -1.60
N GLN A 67 -17.98 -11.94 -0.29
CA GLN A 67 -17.45 -13.01 0.58
C GLN A 67 -18.14 -14.36 0.39
N ARG A 68 -19.42 -14.36 0.03
CA ARG A 68 -20.15 -15.59 -0.26
C ARG A 68 -19.90 -16.14 -1.66
N MET A 69 -19.67 -15.26 -2.62
CA MET A 69 -19.52 -15.62 -4.03
C MET A 69 -18.08 -15.93 -4.42
N LEU A 70 -17.13 -15.23 -3.82
CA LEU A 70 -15.71 -15.42 -4.12
C LEU A 70 -15.12 -16.52 -3.24
N PRO A 71 -14.61 -17.62 -3.83
CA PRO A 71 -13.92 -18.64 -3.07
C PRO A 71 -12.59 -18.11 -2.52
N LEU A 72 -12.01 -18.82 -1.56
CA LEU A 72 -10.62 -18.56 -1.16
C LEU A 72 -9.70 -18.79 -2.35
N THR A 73 -8.86 -17.82 -2.63
CA THR A 73 -7.97 -17.81 -3.79
C THR A 73 -6.51 -17.92 -3.35
N SER A 74 -5.70 -18.39 -4.28
CA SER A 74 -4.24 -18.46 -4.17
C SER A 74 -3.60 -17.68 -5.31
N TYR A 75 -2.29 -17.49 -5.29
CA TYR A 75 -1.62 -16.83 -6.41
C TYR A 75 -1.80 -17.58 -7.74
N ALA A 76 -2.03 -18.89 -7.71
CA ALA A 76 -2.28 -19.68 -8.92
C ALA A 76 -3.51 -19.20 -9.70
N ASP A 77 -4.52 -18.69 -8.99
CA ASP A 77 -5.77 -18.20 -9.59
C ASP A 77 -5.59 -16.85 -10.33
N TYR A 78 -4.49 -16.14 -10.06
CA TYR A 78 -4.16 -14.86 -10.71
C TYR A 78 -2.97 -14.95 -11.67
N ALA A 79 -2.21 -16.03 -11.60
CA ALA A 79 -0.91 -16.13 -12.23
C ALA A 79 -0.96 -15.92 -13.76
N ASP A 80 -2.01 -16.39 -14.43
CA ASP A 80 -2.19 -16.27 -15.88
C ASP A 80 -2.50 -14.82 -16.32
N VAL A 81 -2.83 -13.96 -15.37
CA VAL A 81 -2.98 -12.52 -15.57
C VAL A 81 -1.72 -11.77 -15.14
N LEU A 82 -1.19 -12.09 -13.94
CA LEU A 82 -0.13 -11.30 -13.32
C LEU A 82 1.26 -11.61 -13.89
N LEU A 83 1.59 -12.88 -14.19
CA LEU A 83 2.91 -13.22 -14.71
C LEU A 83 3.18 -12.66 -16.12
N PRO A 84 2.23 -12.74 -17.08
CA PRO A 84 2.40 -12.07 -18.38
C PRO A 84 2.10 -10.57 -18.35
N LYS A 85 1.78 -10.00 -17.18
CA LYS A 85 1.50 -8.57 -16.97
C LYS A 85 0.34 -8.06 -17.82
N ARG A 86 -0.78 -8.78 -17.81
CA ARG A 86 -1.98 -8.42 -18.57
C ARG A 86 -2.72 -7.24 -17.93
N THR A 87 -2.24 -6.03 -18.19
CA THR A 87 -2.75 -4.79 -17.58
C THR A 87 -4.22 -4.54 -17.93
N GLU A 88 -4.68 -4.96 -19.10
CA GLU A 88 -6.07 -4.86 -19.55
C GLU A 88 -7.07 -5.67 -18.68
N MET A 89 -6.56 -6.60 -17.88
CA MET A 89 -7.36 -7.40 -16.94
C MET A 89 -7.48 -6.77 -15.56
N LEU A 90 -6.71 -5.72 -15.27
CA LEU A 90 -6.65 -5.09 -13.97
C LEU A 90 -7.69 -3.96 -13.83
N CYS A 91 -8.02 -3.60 -12.59
CA CYS A 91 -8.93 -2.50 -12.30
C CYS A 91 -8.27 -1.12 -12.37
N ALA A 92 -6.93 -1.06 -12.41
CA ALA A 92 -6.17 0.18 -12.51
C ALA A 92 -4.82 -0.06 -13.18
N GLU A 93 -4.29 0.96 -13.85
CA GLU A 93 -2.97 0.91 -14.48
C GLU A 93 -1.85 0.82 -13.43
N PRO A 94 -0.96 -0.18 -13.51
CA PRO A 94 0.18 -0.27 -12.62
C PRO A 94 1.22 0.81 -12.90
N ALA A 95 1.70 1.48 -11.85
CA ALA A 95 2.89 2.32 -11.93
C ALA A 95 4.17 1.50 -11.99
N ILE A 96 4.18 0.33 -11.33
CA ILE A 96 5.31 -0.59 -11.31
C ILE A 96 4.85 -2.02 -11.04
N TRP A 97 5.61 -2.98 -11.53
CA TRP A 97 5.47 -4.40 -11.20
C TRP A 97 6.54 -4.82 -10.22
N ILE A 98 6.11 -5.35 -9.09
CA ILE A 98 6.98 -5.79 -7.99
C ILE A 98 7.02 -7.31 -7.96
N GLN A 99 8.21 -7.86 -7.79
CA GLN A 99 8.40 -9.26 -7.48
C GLN A 99 8.29 -9.43 -5.96
N THR A 100 7.43 -10.35 -5.54
CA THR A 100 7.32 -10.71 -4.11
C THR A 100 8.40 -11.74 -3.74
N THR A 101 8.64 -11.90 -2.43
CA THR A 101 9.58 -12.91 -1.94
C THR A 101 9.16 -14.30 -2.36
N TRP A 102 10.16 -15.12 -2.64
CA TRP A 102 9.98 -16.50 -3.04
C TRP A 102 9.56 -17.35 -1.81
N GLU A 103 8.41 -17.96 -1.91
CA GLU A 103 8.00 -19.07 -1.07
C GLU A 103 8.00 -20.30 -1.97
N GLY A 104 8.71 -21.36 -1.61
CA GLY A 104 8.79 -22.58 -2.40
C GLY A 104 7.43 -23.01 -2.95
N GLY A 105 7.39 -23.62 -4.12
CA GLY A 105 6.14 -24.07 -4.74
C GLY A 105 6.23 -24.14 -6.26
N LEU A 106 5.10 -24.43 -6.91
CA LEU A 106 5.01 -24.61 -8.37
C LEU A 106 5.30 -23.30 -9.15
N ARG A 107 5.17 -22.14 -8.51
CA ARG A 107 5.41 -20.83 -9.15
C ARG A 107 6.35 -20.00 -8.26
N PRO A 108 7.66 -20.15 -8.46
CA PRO A 108 8.68 -19.50 -7.62
C PRO A 108 8.71 -17.98 -7.78
N ILE A 109 8.20 -17.44 -8.89
CA ILE A 109 8.12 -15.99 -9.13
C ILE A 109 6.67 -15.58 -9.01
N LYS A 110 6.42 -14.57 -8.16
CA LYS A 110 5.12 -13.92 -8.00
C LYS A 110 5.29 -12.45 -8.33
N LEU A 111 4.49 -11.93 -9.25
CA LEU A 111 4.45 -10.51 -9.59
C LEU A 111 3.19 -9.89 -9.03
N ALA A 112 3.31 -8.67 -8.53
CA ALA A 112 2.19 -7.86 -8.06
C ALA A 112 2.22 -6.48 -8.73
N PRO A 113 1.07 -6.01 -9.27
CA PRO A 113 0.95 -4.66 -9.79
C PRO A 113 0.79 -3.67 -8.63
N TYR A 114 1.54 -2.58 -8.66
CA TYR A 114 1.40 -1.48 -7.71
C TYR A 114 0.99 -0.22 -8.45
N THR A 115 -0.14 0.35 -8.07
CA THR A 115 -0.61 1.64 -8.59
C THR A 115 0.11 2.80 -7.94
N ARG A 116 0.01 4.01 -8.50
CA ARG A 116 0.59 5.21 -7.90
C ARG A 116 0.03 5.46 -6.50
N SER A 117 -1.28 5.30 -6.30
CA SER A 117 -1.91 5.48 -4.99
C SER A 117 -1.40 4.49 -3.93
N MET A 118 -1.13 3.23 -4.32
CA MET A 118 -0.51 2.25 -3.41
C MET A 118 0.90 2.67 -3.00
N LEU A 119 1.71 3.19 -3.92
CA LEU A 119 3.05 3.70 -3.63
C LEU A 119 2.99 4.95 -2.72
N ASP A 120 2.06 5.85 -2.97
CA ASP A 120 1.86 7.04 -2.13
C ASP A 120 1.43 6.65 -0.71
N THR A 121 0.54 5.66 -0.55
CA THR A 121 0.16 5.10 0.76
C THR A 121 1.35 4.45 1.45
N TYR A 122 2.16 3.69 0.70
CA TYR A 122 3.35 3.04 1.26
C TYR A 122 4.36 4.08 1.77
N ARG A 123 4.61 5.15 0.98
CA ARG A 123 5.46 6.27 1.39
C ARG A 123 4.93 6.96 2.64
N HIS A 124 3.61 7.22 2.70
CA HIS A 124 2.98 7.79 3.89
C HIS A 124 3.21 6.91 5.14
N ASN A 125 3.05 5.60 5.00
CA ASN A 125 3.28 4.65 6.09
C ASN A 125 4.75 4.60 6.53
N LEU A 126 5.71 4.76 5.62
CA LEU A 126 7.13 4.88 5.97
C LEU A 126 7.36 6.11 6.85
N MET A 127 6.80 7.27 6.49
CA MET A 127 6.92 8.49 7.30
C MET A 127 6.28 8.31 8.67
N SER A 128 5.07 7.73 8.73
CA SER A 128 4.41 7.39 10.00
C SER A 128 5.30 6.51 10.88
N THR A 129 5.90 5.48 10.30
CA THR A 129 6.78 4.55 11.01
C THR A 129 8.00 5.27 11.59
N MET A 130 8.65 6.15 10.82
CA MET A 130 9.82 6.91 11.29
C MET A 130 9.46 7.90 12.41
N MET A 131 8.31 8.56 12.28
CA MET A 131 7.80 9.44 13.35
C MET A 131 7.50 8.65 14.62
N MET A 132 6.80 7.53 14.52
CA MET A 132 6.45 6.68 15.67
C MET A 132 7.70 6.07 16.32
N ALA A 133 8.68 5.64 15.54
CA ALA A 133 9.94 5.07 16.05
C ALA A 133 10.77 6.08 16.87
N THR A 134 10.60 7.38 16.62
CA THR A 134 11.31 8.44 17.33
C THR A 134 10.43 9.21 18.31
N ALA A 135 9.16 8.82 18.47
CA ALA A 135 8.22 9.50 19.34
C ALA A 135 8.40 9.09 20.80
N LYS A 136 8.46 10.09 21.70
CA LYS A 136 8.41 9.90 23.16
C LYS A 136 6.96 9.88 23.68
N LYS A 137 6.10 10.63 23.02
CA LYS A 137 4.65 10.69 23.25
C LYS A 137 3.98 11.25 22.00
N LYS A 138 2.65 11.27 21.96
CA LYS A 138 1.89 11.85 20.86
C LYS A 138 2.32 13.26 20.52
N GLY A 139 2.65 13.50 19.26
CA GLY A 139 3.08 14.79 18.74
C GLY A 139 4.47 15.25 19.18
N ASP A 140 5.22 14.39 19.85
CA ASP A 140 6.60 14.68 20.31
C ASP A 140 7.53 13.62 19.76
N PHE A 141 7.98 13.82 18.54
CA PHE A 141 8.89 12.95 17.80
C PHE A 141 10.17 13.70 17.40
N GLU A 142 11.26 12.96 17.20
CA GLU A 142 12.58 13.52 16.88
C GLU A 142 12.91 13.47 15.39
N PHE A 143 12.16 12.72 14.58
CA PHE A 143 12.38 12.61 13.15
C PHE A 143 12.24 13.98 12.45
N ARG A 144 13.28 14.37 11.68
CA ARG A 144 13.36 15.69 11.01
C ARG A 144 13.27 15.61 9.50
N GLY A 145 13.49 14.43 8.91
CA GLY A 145 13.55 14.24 7.47
C GLY A 145 14.91 14.55 6.84
N ASN A 146 15.95 14.70 7.66
CA ASN A 146 17.33 14.90 7.22
C ASN A 146 18.30 13.86 7.82
N GLU A 147 17.76 12.83 8.43
CA GLU A 147 18.52 11.71 8.99
C GLU A 147 19.21 10.92 7.89
N ARG A 148 20.33 10.29 8.26
CA ARG A 148 20.98 9.28 7.44
C ARG A 148 20.39 7.92 7.78
N ILE A 149 19.84 7.26 6.77
CA ILE A 149 19.24 5.93 6.93
C ILE A 149 20.17 4.91 6.30
N LEU A 150 20.71 3.99 7.13
CA LEU A 150 21.35 2.79 6.62
C LEU A 150 20.27 1.77 6.30
N TYR A 151 20.13 1.45 5.03
CA TYR A 151 19.11 0.55 4.55
C TYR A 151 19.70 -0.71 3.93
N GLY A 152 19.29 -1.87 4.43
CA GLY A 152 19.61 -3.17 3.85
C GLY A 152 18.37 -3.84 3.29
N GLY A 153 18.29 -3.95 1.99
CA GLY A 153 17.15 -4.58 1.32
C GLY A 153 17.53 -5.27 0.01
N ALA A 154 16.67 -6.15 -0.49
CA ALA A 154 16.85 -6.72 -1.81
C ALA A 154 16.67 -5.61 -2.87
N PRO A 155 17.43 -5.66 -3.99
CA PRO A 155 17.30 -4.66 -5.06
C PRO A 155 15.94 -4.76 -5.77
N LEU A 156 15.67 -3.83 -6.69
CA LEU A 156 14.57 -3.97 -7.64
C LEU A 156 14.70 -5.32 -8.40
N PRO A 157 13.59 -6.00 -8.71
CA PRO A 157 12.20 -5.54 -8.63
C PRO A 157 11.47 -5.86 -7.30
N TYR A 158 12.18 -6.13 -6.23
CA TYR A 158 11.56 -6.36 -4.93
C TYR A 158 11.06 -5.06 -4.29
N MET A 159 9.98 -5.12 -3.49
CA MET A 159 9.41 -3.95 -2.80
C MET A 159 10.46 -3.25 -1.93
N THR A 160 11.30 -4.00 -1.24
CA THR A 160 12.39 -3.44 -0.45
C THR A 160 13.37 -2.61 -1.27
N GLY A 161 13.57 -2.92 -2.55
CA GLY A 161 14.40 -2.13 -3.45
C GLY A 161 13.82 -0.77 -3.84
N LEU A 162 12.52 -0.55 -3.62
CA LEU A 162 11.86 0.75 -3.83
C LEU A 162 11.99 1.69 -2.65
N VAL A 163 12.21 1.17 -1.44
CA VAL A 163 12.19 1.97 -0.21
C VAL A 163 13.10 3.19 -0.28
N PRO A 164 14.37 3.11 -0.74
CA PRO A 164 15.22 4.29 -0.86
C PRO A 164 14.61 5.39 -1.74
N SER A 165 14.07 5.03 -2.91
CA SER A 165 13.49 6.01 -3.83
C SER A 165 12.18 6.63 -3.29
N LEU A 166 11.43 5.89 -2.49
CA LEU A 166 10.24 6.42 -1.82
C LEU A 166 10.61 7.41 -0.70
N PHE A 167 11.73 7.18 -0.02
CA PHE A 167 12.27 8.14 0.94
C PHE A 167 12.82 9.41 0.27
N ASP A 168 13.50 9.30 -0.86
CA ASP A 168 14.13 10.43 -1.56
C ASP A 168 13.15 11.53 -1.96
N GLU A 169 11.88 11.21 -2.12
CA GLU A 169 10.85 12.21 -2.36
C GLU A 169 10.55 13.08 -1.12
N ASP A 170 10.64 12.53 0.08
CA ASP A 170 10.31 13.20 1.35
C ASP A 170 11.53 13.43 2.25
N VAL A 171 12.52 12.55 2.19
CA VAL A 171 13.72 12.53 3.04
C VAL A 171 14.95 12.34 2.15
N LYS A 172 16.07 13.01 2.47
CA LYS A 172 17.33 12.73 1.78
C LYS A 172 17.88 11.38 2.26
N CYS A 173 17.83 10.37 1.39
CA CYS A 173 18.66 9.17 1.53
C CYS A 173 20.05 9.44 0.90
N THR A 174 21.10 9.27 1.66
CA THR A 174 22.48 9.32 1.18
C THR A 174 23.14 7.96 1.39
#